data_ad88531954656de3297a175ca46fbff0
#
_entry.id   ad88531954656de3297a175ca46fbff0
#
_cell.length_a   1.000
_cell.length_b   1.000
_cell.length_c   1.000
_cell.angle_alpha   90.00
_cell.angle_beta   90.00
_cell.angle_gamma   90.00
#
_symmetry.space_group_name_H-M   'P 1'
#
loop_
_entity.id
_entity.type
_entity.pdbx_description
1 polymer ?
#
loop_
_entity_poly.entity_id
_entity_poly.type
_entity_poly.pdbx_seq_one_letter_code
_entity_poly.pdbx_strand_id
1 'polypeptide(L)'
;ATSEGWQTAVASSGTLPEDLQGLFLYIARTAIEGRPCPSDAELAEVYGSASPSRARRVLSYIEERGLIVCHVDFRGQRTLALPALGVETAPGLAQPRTAGMPRSARG
;
A
#
# COMPACT_ATOMS: atom_id res chain seq x y z
N ALA A 1 21.20 3.68 5.98
CA ALA A 1 19.99 3.08 6.44
C ALA A 1 18.87 3.28 5.44
N THR A 2 18.33 4.50 5.36
CA THR A 2 17.20 4.73 4.47
C THR A 2 17.58 4.53 3.02
N SER A 3 18.78 4.97 2.63
CA SER A 3 19.17 4.85 1.24
C SER A 3 19.37 3.40 0.83
N GLU A 4 19.82 2.58 1.77
CA GLU A 4 20.00 1.15 1.48
C GLU A 4 18.65 0.48 1.25
N GLY A 5 17.67 0.78 2.09
CA GLY A 5 16.32 0.27 1.91
C GLY A 5 15.72 0.75 0.60
N TRP A 6 15.96 2.02 0.26
CA TRP A 6 15.44 2.57 -0.99
C TRP A 6 16.07 1.88 -2.19
N GLN A 7 17.37 1.60 -2.14
CA GLN A 7 18.04 0.91 -3.24
C GLN A 7 17.48 -0.50 -3.43
N THR A 8 17.18 -1.18 -2.33
CA THR A 8 16.55 -2.49 -2.40
C THR A 8 15.16 -2.38 -3.03
N ALA A 9 14.42 -1.33 -2.67
CA ALA A 9 13.09 -1.12 -3.24
C ALA A 9 13.17 -0.91 -4.75
N VAL A 10 14.12 -0.10 -5.20
CA VAL A 10 14.28 0.15 -6.63
C VAL A 10 14.63 -1.13 -7.37
N ALA A 11 15.54 -1.92 -6.80
CA ALA A 11 15.94 -3.18 -7.42
C ALA A 11 14.75 -4.15 -7.49
N SER A 12 13.95 -4.23 -6.41
CA SER A 12 12.80 -5.11 -6.39
C SER A 12 11.72 -4.67 -7.38
N SER A 13 11.56 -3.36 -7.56
CA SER A 13 10.54 -2.84 -8.46
C SER A 13 10.81 -3.26 -9.89
N GLY A 14 12.07 -3.51 -10.24
CA GLY A 14 12.42 -3.92 -11.59
C GLY A 14 11.80 -5.25 -12.01
N THR A 15 11.30 -6.04 -11.06
CA THR A 15 10.64 -7.31 -11.38
C THR A 15 9.17 -7.13 -11.71
N LEU A 16 8.64 -5.91 -11.58
CA LEU A 16 7.23 -5.63 -11.83
C LEU A 16 7.05 -4.99 -13.20
N PRO A 17 5.85 -5.11 -13.77
CA PRO A 17 5.52 -4.33 -14.97
C PRO A 17 5.73 -2.85 -14.71
N GLU A 18 6.11 -2.14 -15.74
CA GLU A 18 6.51 -0.74 -15.62
C GLU A 18 5.44 0.12 -14.96
N ASP A 19 4.18 -0.14 -15.27
CA ASP A 19 3.08 0.65 -14.73
C ASP A 19 2.84 0.39 -13.24
N LEU A 20 3.40 -0.68 -12.69
CA LEU A 20 3.26 -0.98 -11.28
C LEU A 20 4.45 -0.54 -10.44
N GLN A 21 5.55 -0.22 -11.09
CA GLN A 21 6.77 0.13 -10.38
C GLN A 21 6.60 1.37 -9.51
N GLY A 22 5.93 2.38 -10.05
CA GLY A 22 5.69 3.61 -9.30
C GLY A 22 4.85 3.39 -8.06
N LEU A 23 3.82 2.54 -8.17
CA LEU A 23 2.98 2.23 -7.03
C LEU A 23 3.77 1.49 -5.96
N PHE A 24 4.56 0.50 -6.38
CA PHE A 24 5.38 -0.25 -5.43
C PHE A 24 6.36 0.68 -4.72
N LEU A 25 7.00 1.58 -5.45
CA LEU A 25 7.96 2.51 -4.85
C LEU A 25 7.28 3.48 -3.89
N TYR A 26 6.05 3.88 -4.19
CA TYR A 26 5.29 4.71 -3.27
C TYR A 26 5.03 3.97 -1.95
N ILE A 27 4.65 2.70 -2.04
CA ILE A 27 4.42 1.88 -0.85
C ILE A 27 5.71 1.71 -0.06
N ALA A 28 6.81 1.43 -0.76
CA ALA A 28 8.10 1.25 -0.12
C ALA A 28 8.52 2.50 0.64
N ARG A 29 8.34 3.66 0.02
CA ARG A 29 8.69 4.92 0.67
C ARG A 29 7.85 5.16 1.91
N THR A 30 6.55 4.87 1.81
CA THR A 30 5.64 5.00 2.95
C THR A 30 6.13 4.14 4.12
N ALA A 31 6.52 2.90 3.82
CA ALA A 31 6.99 1.98 4.86
C ALA A 31 8.32 2.42 5.45
N ILE A 32 9.25 2.86 4.60
CA ILE A 32 10.55 3.32 5.07
C ILE A 32 10.39 4.52 5.99
N GLU A 33 9.44 5.39 5.70
CA GLU A 33 9.19 6.58 6.51
C GLU A 33 8.31 6.30 7.72
N GLY A 34 7.79 5.07 7.85
CA GLY A 34 6.95 4.71 8.97
C GLY A 34 5.59 5.37 8.95
N ARG A 35 5.11 5.75 7.78
CA ARG A 35 3.83 6.43 7.65
C ARG A 35 2.69 5.43 7.59
N PRO A 36 1.45 5.86 7.86
CA PRO A 36 0.31 4.94 7.81
C PRO A 36 0.09 4.35 6.42
N CYS A 37 -0.42 3.14 6.39
CA CYS A 37 -0.75 2.49 5.12
C CYS A 37 -1.72 3.35 4.32
N PRO A 38 -1.45 3.59 3.03
CA PRO A 38 -2.38 4.36 2.21
C PRO A 38 -3.70 3.64 2.03
N SER A 39 -4.76 4.40 1.83
CA SER A 39 -6.07 3.83 1.54
C SER A 39 -6.10 3.34 0.09
N ASP A 40 -7.12 2.54 -0.25
CA ASP A 40 -7.29 2.10 -1.63
C ASP A 40 -7.48 3.28 -2.58
N ALA A 41 -8.19 4.32 -2.12
CA ALA A 41 -8.39 5.51 -2.95
C ALA A 41 -7.07 6.22 -3.21
N GLU A 42 -6.23 6.32 -2.19
CA GLU A 42 -4.92 6.96 -2.34
C GLU A 42 -4.03 6.17 -3.29
N LEU A 43 -4.03 4.84 -3.14
CA LEU A 43 -3.25 3.99 -4.02
C LEU A 43 -3.74 4.09 -5.46
N ALA A 44 -5.06 4.19 -5.64
CA ALA A 44 -5.62 4.35 -6.97
C ALA A 44 -5.11 5.64 -7.62
N GLU A 45 -5.07 6.72 -6.86
CA GLU A 45 -4.56 8.00 -7.38
C GLU A 45 -3.11 7.86 -7.83
N VAL A 46 -2.29 7.20 -7.03
CA VAL A 46 -0.89 7.02 -7.37
C VAL A 46 -0.75 6.19 -8.65
N TYR A 47 -1.61 5.21 -8.80
CA TYR A 47 -1.60 4.33 -9.98
C TYR A 47 -2.19 5.02 -11.21
N GLY A 48 -2.88 6.14 -11.00
CA GLY A 48 -3.50 6.86 -12.12
C GLY A 48 -4.91 6.37 -12.43
N SER A 49 -5.61 5.88 -11.43
CA SER A 49 -6.95 5.34 -11.61
C SER A 49 -7.92 5.99 -10.63
N ALA A 50 -9.18 6.08 -11.00
CA ALA A 50 -10.22 6.56 -10.11
C ALA A 50 -10.90 5.43 -9.36
N SER A 51 -10.46 4.18 -9.57
CA SER A 51 -11.14 3.02 -9.01
C SER A 51 -10.36 2.38 -7.87
N PRO A 52 -10.87 2.47 -6.62
CA PRO A 52 -10.22 1.77 -5.50
C PRO A 52 -10.18 0.26 -5.68
N SER A 53 -11.16 -0.31 -6.39
CA SER A 53 -11.16 -1.75 -6.67
C SER A 53 -9.97 -2.15 -7.52
N ARG A 54 -9.61 -1.30 -8.48
CA ARG A 54 -8.46 -1.58 -9.31
C ARG A 54 -7.18 -1.54 -8.48
N ALA A 55 -7.08 -0.57 -7.57
CA ALA A 55 -5.92 -0.49 -6.69
C ALA A 55 -5.77 -1.76 -5.86
N ARG A 56 -6.88 -2.29 -5.35
CA ARG A 56 -6.84 -3.53 -4.58
C ARG A 56 -6.36 -4.70 -5.41
N ARG A 57 -6.78 -4.78 -6.67
CA ARG A 57 -6.33 -5.87 -7.54
C ARG A 57 -4.85 -5.76 -7.85
N VAL A 58 -4.38 -4.52 -8.07
CA VAL A 58 -2.96 -4.30 -8.32
C VAL A 58 -2.14 -4.65 -7.08
N LEU A 59 -2.65 -4.27 -5.91
CA LEU A 59 -1.98 -4.59 -4.66
C LEU A 59 -1.88 -6.11 -4.47
N SER A 60 -2.96 -6.83 -4.77
CA SER A 60 -2.94 -8.29 -4.68
C SER A 60 -1.93 -8.90 -5.64
N TYR A 61 -1.81 -8.33 -6.82
CA TYR A 61 -0.82 -8.80 -7.79
C TYR A 61 0.59 -8.66 -7.24
N ILE A 62 0.89 -7.49 -6.65
CA ILE A 62 2.21 -7.26 -6.07
C ILE A 62 2.46 -8.23 -4.91
N GLU A 63 1.41 -8.49 -4.13
CA GLU A 63 1.51 -9.43 -3.02
C GLU A 63 1.79 -10.85 -3.52
N GLU A 64 1.13 -11.26 -4.59
CA GLU A 64 1.35 -12.58 -5.17
C GLU A 64 2.77 -12.73 -5.68
N ARG A 65 3.42 -11.63 -6.03
CA ARG A 65 4.81 -11.67 -6.45
C ARG A 65 5.76 -11.77 -5.27
N GLY A 66 5.23 -11.72 -4.05
CA GLY A 66 6.06 -11.85 -2.85
C GLY A 66 6.77 -10.59 -2.43
N LEU A 67 6.42 -9.45 -3.01
CA LEU A 67 7.11 -8.20 -2.71
C LEU A 67 6.50 -7.48 -1.51
N ILE A 68 5.24 -7.71 -1.22
CA ILE A 68 4.58 -7.15 -0.04
C ILE A 68 3.77 -8.23 0.65
N VAL A 69 3.49 -8.01 1.93
CA VAL A 69 2.58 -8.86 2.70
C VAL A 69 1.55 -7.94 3.34
N CYS A 70 0.28 -8.24 3.12
CA CYS A 70 -0.80 -7.40 3.60
C CYS A 70 -1.40 -8.03 4.84
N HIS A 71 -1.49 -7.25 5.93
CA HIS A 71 -2.13 -7.68 7.17
C HIS A 71 -3.28 -6.74 7.47
N VAL A 72 -4.42 -7.30 7.83
CA VAL A 72 -5.60 -6.50 8.20
C VAL A 72 -6.01 -6.95 9.59
N ASP A 73 -6.14 -6.00 10.53
CA ASP A 73 -6.52 -6.33 11.89
C ASP A 73 -8.05 -6.30 12.02
N PHE A 74 -8.53 -6.60 13.23
CA PHE A 74 -9.97 -6.70 13.45
C PHE A 74 -10.69 -5.35 13.38
N ARG A 75 -9.92 -4.26 13.37
CA ARG A 75 -10.50 -2.93 13.21
C ARG A 75 -10.57 -2.50 11.75
N GLY A 76 -10.09 -3.33 10.85
CA GLY A 76 -10.03 -2.98 9.44
C GLY A 76 -8.83 -2.15 9.06
N GLN A 77 -7.87 -1.98 9.97
CA GLN A 77 -6.65 -1.25 9.65
C GLN A 77 -5.68 -2.19 8.96
N ARG A 78 -5.01 -1.67 7.96
CA ARG A 78 -4.12 -2.47 7.13
C ARG A 78 -2.68 -2.06 7.34
N THR A 79 -1.78 -3.04 7.32
CA THR A 79 -0.34 -2.83 7.37
C THR A 79 0.26 -3.53 6.17
N LEU A 80 1.15 -2.86 5.45
CA LEU A 80 1.85 -3.47 4.32
C LEU A 80 3.31 -3.64 4.70
N ALA A 81 3.75 -4.89 4.73
CA ALA A 81 5.15 -5.22 5.04
C ALA A 81 5.90 -5.50 3.76
N LEU A 82 7.15 -5.12 3.72
CA LEU A 82 8.03 -5.38 2.58
C LEU A 82 9.18 -6.26 3.08
N PRO A 83 9.05 -7.57 2.93
CA PRO A 83 10.05 -8.49 3.53
C PRO A 83 11.47 -8.24 3.04
N ALA A 84 11.64 -7.91 1.78
CA ALA A 84 12.99 -7.70 1.23
C ALA A 84 13.69 -6.50 1.87
N LEU A 85 12.90 -5.52 2.34
CA LEU A 85 13.44 -4.33 2.97
C LEU A 85 13.44 -4.41 4.48
N GLY A 86 12.69 -5.35 5.04
CA GLY A 86 12.57 -5.48 6.49
C GLY A 86 11.81 -4.33 7.14
N VAL A 87 10.91 -3.69 6.41
CA VAL A 87 10.14 -2.55 6.93
C VAL A 87 8.66 -2.78 6.69
N GLU A 88 7.83 -2.03 7.39
CA GLU A 88 6.39 -2.10 7.18
C GLU A 88 5.78 -0.73 7.46
N THR A 89 4.62 -0.46 6.86
CA THR A 89 3.91 0.78 7.12
C THR A 89 3.31 0.73 8.53
N ALA A 90 2.97 1.89 9.05
CA ALA A 90 2.11 1.93 10.25
C ALA A 90 0.70 1.54 9.82
N PRO A 91 -0.16 1.14 10.78
CA PRO A 91 -1.54 0.77 10.44
C PRO A 91 -2.31 1.95 9.87
N GLY A 92 -3.12 1.70 8.86
CA GLY A 92 -3.98 2.71 8.25
C GLY A 92 -5.22 2.07 7.69
N LEU A 93 -6.29 2.84 7.52
CA LEU A 93 -7.53 2.32 7.00
C LEU A 93 -7.43 2.10 5.51
N ALA A 94 -7.80 0.90 5.06
CA ALA A 94 -7.80 0.60 3.64
C ALA A 94 -8.89 1.39 2.92
N GLN A 95 -10.00 1.63 3.61
CA GLN A 95 -11.11 2.42 3.07
C GLN A 95 -11.49 3.47 4.09
N PRO A 96 -11.81 4.67 3.63
CA PRO A 96 -12.22 5.71 4.56
C PRO A 96 -13.50 5.31 5.27
N ARG A 97 -13.53 5.55 6.59
CA ARG A 97 -14.70 5.24 7.34
C ARG A 97 -15.82 6.19 7.11
N THR A 98 -15.46 7.32 6.71
CA THR A 98 -16.43 8.33 6.53
C THR A 98 -17.51 7.97 5.64
N ALA A 99 -17.33 7.14 4.99
CA ALA A 99 -18.41 6.81 4.18
C ALA A 99 -19.51 6.31 5.01
N GLY A 100 -19.47 6.60 5.61
CA GLY A 100 -20.02 6.18 6.12
C GLY A 100 -20.62 6.10 6.86
N MET A 101 -20.29 6.37 7.11
CA MET A 101 -20.68 6.45 7.82
C MET A 101 -21.31 6.78 8.13
N PRO A 102 -21.70 6.95 8.18
CA PRO A 102 -22.22 7.29 8.73
C PRO A 102 -22.81 7.24 8.97
N ARG A 103 -22.95 6.94 9.12
CA ARG A 103 -23.38 7.03 9.59
C ARG A 103 -23.87 7.19 9.84
N SER A 104 -23.89 7.07 9.88
CA SER A 104 -24.27 7.38 10.25
C SER A 104 -24.74 7.75 10.33
N ALA A 105 -24.67 7.57 10.39
CA ALA A 105 -25.00 8.04 10.55
C ALA A 105 -25.60 8.38 10.41
N ARG A 106 -25.71 8.10 10.45
CA ARG A 106 -26.12 8.53 10.39
C ARG A 106 -26.43 8.62 10.20
N GLY A 107 -26.33 8.22 10.22
CA GLY A 107 -26.36 8.35 10.14
C GLY A 107 -26.44 8.48 10.19
#